data_0bd38d12583dc932654f032c860a21eb
#
_entry.id   0bd38d12583dc932654f032c860a21eb
#
_cell.length_a   1.000
_cell.length_b   1.000
_cell.length_c   1.000
_cell.angle_alpha   90.00
_cell.angle_beta   90.00
_cell.angle_gamma   90.00
#
_symmetry.space_group_name_H-M   'P 1'
#
loop_
_entity.id
_entity.type
_entity.pdbx_description
1 polymer ?
#
loop_
_entity_poly.entity_id
_entity_poly.type
_entity_poly.pdbx_seq_one_letter_code
_entity_poly.pdbx_strand_id
1 'polypeptide(L)'
;ILSILLVFISLANFSVNSQVLLNNGGNLTALSGAYIHVNGSVTNDSGTVIIDEEFNLPAEIYITEDIVNNANLNGSGHIRLLGDWYNNSIFTSGAGTVFLQGANQLISGTVETNFFNLTLDGSGLKTQEINAFSEGILDLKHLELQTEVFSFYVENTELNSIDRTSGFVSSLNGGFLSRRTEQLETYLFPVGSSLGTLRYRPVELKPTDA
;
A
#
# COMPACT_ATOMS: atom_id res chain seq x y z
N ILE A 1 -27.12 17.92 -1.09
CA ILE A 1 -25.79 17.39 -0.75
C ILE A 1 -25.79 17.19 0.76
N LEU A 2 -25.94 15.96 1.21
CA LEU A 2 -25.95 15.60 2.62
C LEU A 2 -24.53 15.10 2.96
N SER A 3 -23.70 15.97 3.54
CA SER A 3 -22.44 15.54 4.15
C SER A 3 -22.75 14.92 5.50
N ILE A 4 -22.54 13.62 5.64
CA ILE A 4 -22.64 12.94 6.93
C ILE A 4 -21.26 12.98 7.56
N LEU A 5 -21.08 13.86 8.55
CA LEU A 5 -19.91 13.83 9.44
C LEU A 5 -20.13 12.70 10.44
N LEU A 6 -19.45 11.58 10.26
CA LEU A 6 -19.51 10.46 11.17
C LEU A 6 -18.37 10.61 12.20
N VAL A 7 -18.68 11.12 13.38
CA VAL A 7 -17.77 11.11 14.54
C VAL A 7 -18.09 9.86 15.34
N PHE A 8 -17.20 8.87 15.35
CA PHE A 8 -17.32 7.72 16.24
C PHE A 8 -16.64 8.01 17.58
N ILE A 9 -17.44 8.07 18.65
CA ILE A 9 -16.93 7.98 20.01
C ILE A 9 -17.00 6.50 20.40
N SER A 10 -15.85 5.88 20.61
CA SER A 10 -15.76 4.50 21.08
C SER A 10 -16.19 4.40 22.55
N LEU A 11 -17.28 3.76 22.82
CA LEU A 11 -17.59 3.20 24.14
C LEU A 11 -18.16 1.80 24.00
N ALA A 12 -17.54 0.89 24.72
CA ALA A 12 -17.92 -0.49 25.05
C ALA A 12 -17.41 -1.61 24.13
N ASN A 13 -16.74 -2.56 24.79
CA ASN A 13 -16.34 -3.86 24.25
C ASN A 13 -17.59 -4.68 23.90
N PHE A 14 -17.92 -4.74 22.62
CA PHE A 14 -18.77 -5.77 22.07
C PHE A 14 -17.90 -6.57 21.11
N SER A 15 -17.81 -7.88 21.32
CA SER A 15 -17.32 -8.81 20.30
C SER A 15 -18.38 -8.87 19.20
N VAL A 16 -18.21 -8.08 18.17
CA VAL A 16 -19.05 -8.14 16.97
C VAL A 16 -18.24 -8.87 15.91
N ASN A 17 -18.88 -9.82 15.25
CA ASN A 17 -18.37 -10.43 14.03
C ASN A 17 -17.97 -9.33 13.02
N SER A 18 -17.02 -9.64 12.17
CA SER A 18 -16.53 -8.78 11.08
C SER A 18 -17.54 -7.73 10.60
N GLN A 19 -17.19 -6.46 10.71
CA GLN A 19 -18.01 -5.35 10.26
C GLN A 19 -17.51 -4.92 8.88
N VAL A 20 -18.43 -4.49 8.02
CA VAL A 20 -18.07 -3.87 6.75
C VAL A 20 -18.41 -2.39 6.84
N LEU A 21 -17.41 -1.53 6.62
CA LEU A 21 -17.66 -0.13 6.34
C LEU A 21 -17.94 0.00 4.84
N LEU A 22 -19.21 0.09 4.47
CA LEU A 22 -19.66 0.19 3.08
C LEU A 22 -19.95 1.64 2.72
N ASN A 23 -19.24 2.20 1.74
CA ASN A 23 -19.61 3.43 1.07
C ASN A 23 -20.34 3.10 -0.25
N ASN A 24 -21.61 3.46 -0.32
CA ASN A 24 -22.47 3.24 -1.48
C ASN A 24 -23.08 4.56 -1.95
N GLY A 25 -22.25 5.45 -2.48
CA GLY A 25 -22.66 6.70 -3.14
C GLY A 25 -22.48 7.99 -2.35
N GLY A 26 -21.93 7.92 -1.13
CA GLY A 26 -21.60 9.09 -0.31
C GLY A 26 -20.17 9.58 -0.44
N ASN A 27 -19.86 10.66 0.27
CA ASN A 27 -18.50 11.06 0.57
C ASN A 27 -18.20 10.72 2.03
N LEU A 28 -17.26 9.83 2.25
CA LEU A 28 -16.72 9.51 3.56
C LEU A 28 -15.35 10.18 3.68
N THR A 29 -15.19 11.07 4.65
CA THR A 29 -13.92 11.80 4.82
C THR A 29 -13.39 11.63 6.24
N ALA A 30 -12.17 11.13 6.34
CA ALA A 30 -11.34 11.25 7.51
C ALA A 30 -10.51 12.54 7.36
N LEU A 31 -10.85 13.56 8.11
CA LEU A 31 -10.14 14.84 8.08
C LEU A 31 -8.75 14.70 8.71
N SER A 32 -7.85 15.59 8.34
CA SER A 32 -6.50 15.68 8.88
C SER A 32 -6.46 15.49 10.40
N GLY A 33 -5.60 14.61 10.87
CA GLY A 33 -5.48 14.22 12.29
C GLY A 33 -6.57 13.29 12.82
N ALA A 34 -7.55 12.91 12.02
CA ALA A 34 -8.57 11.94 12.45
C ALA A 34 -7.99 10.52 12.48
N TYR A 35 -8.49 9.71 13.40
CA TYR A 35 -8.22 8.28 13.47
C TYR A 35 -9.52 7.49 13.35
N ILE A 36 -9.58 6.59 12.38
CA ILE A 36 -10.71 5.68 12.16
C ILE A 36 -10.24 4.26 12.35
N HIS A 37 -10.90 3.49 13.21
CA HIS A 37 -10.69 2.06 13.36
C HIS A 37 -11.89 1.29 12.82
N VAL A 38 -11.66 0.47 11.79
CA VAL A 38 -12.66 -0.44 11.23
C VAL A 38 -12.30 -1.86 11.63
N ASN A 39 -13.11 -2.45 12.50
CA ASN A 39 -12.98 -3.86 12.87
C ASN A 39 -13.69 -4.74 11.84
N GLY A 40 -13.07 -4.89 10.68
CA GLY A 40 -13.59 -5.58 9.50
C GLY A 40 -13.05 -4.97 8.24
N SER A 41 -13.77 -5.15 7.13
CA SER A 41 -13.37 -4.67 5.80
C SER A 41 -13.90 -3.26 5.50
N VAL A 42 -13.26 -2.56 4.59
CA VAL A 42 -13.75 -1.32 3.97
C VAL A 42 -14.06 -1.59 2.51
N THR A 43 -15.30 -1.33 2.09
CA THR A 43 -15.72 -1.43 0.70
C THR A 43 -16.23 -0.08 0.21
N ASN A 44 -15.60 0.45 -0.82
CA ASN A 44 -16.02 1.68 -1.50
C ASN A 44 -16.65 1.34 -2.85
N ASP A 45 -17.96 1.05 -2.85
CA ASP A 45 -18.67 0.62 -4.05
C ASP A 45 -19.04 1.78 -4.98
N SER A 46 -19.30 2.95 -4.42
CA SER A 46 -19.56 4.17 -5.19
C SER A 46 -19.35 5.42 -4.32
N GLY A 47 -19.18 6.57 -4.95
CA GLY A 47 -18.86 7.81 -4.25
C GLY A 47 -17.36 7.98 -4.01
N THR A 48 -16.98 8.64 -2.91
CA THR A 48 -15.57 8.93 -2.62
C THR A 48 -15.25 8.63 -1.17
N VAL A 49 -14.15 7.94 -0.94
CA VAL A 49 -13.51 7.83 0.38
C VAL A 49 -12.26 8.69 0.37
N ILE A 50 -12.11 9.55 1.38
CA ILE A 50 -10.99 10.47 1.53
C ILE A 50 -10.34 10.23 2.88
N ILE A 51 -9.05 9.90 2.87
CA ILE A 51 -8.18 9.86 4.05
C ILE A 51 -7.20 11.01 3.86
N ASP A 52 -7.46 12.10 4.53
CA ASP A 52 -6.89 13.40 4.22
C ASP A 52 -5.55 13.66 4.95
N GLU A 53 -4.78 14.60 4.43
CA GLU A 53 -3.60 15.15 5.09
C GLU A 53 -3.54 16.66 4.83
N GLU A 54 -3.55 17.45 5.89
CA GLU A 54 -3.27 18.87 5.85
C GLU A 54 -2.23 19.22 6.92
N PHE A 55 -1.36 20.17 6.64
CA PHE A 55 -0.36 20.69 7.59
C PHE A 55 0.57 19.62 8.20
N ASN A 56 0.92 18.56 7.43
CA ASN A 56 1.71 17.42 7.90
C ASN A 56 1.06 16.66 9.07
N LEU A 57 -0.24 16.64 9.13
CA LEU A 57 -1.02 15.90 10.11
C LEU A 57 -1.95 14.91 9.38
N PRO A 58 -1.45 13.74 8.98
CA PRO A 58 -2.25 12.78 8.24
C PRO A 58 -3.42 12.25 9.06
N ALA A 59 -4.59 12.09 8.42
CA ALA A 59 -5.61 11.20 8.94
C ALA A 59 -5.10 9.76 8.87
N GLU A 60 -5.57 8.90 9.75
CA GLU A 60 -5.24 7.48 9.74
C GLU A 60 -6.51 6.64 9.74
N ILE A 61 -6.57 5.65 8.85
CA ILE A 61 -7.56 4.59 8.90
C ILE A 61 -6.87 3.25 9.14
N TYR A 62 -7.31 2.53 10.19
CA TYR A 62 -6.85 1.20 10.53
C TYR A 62 -7.96 0.18 10.24
N ILE A 63 -7.67 -0.80 9.38
CA ILE A 63 -8.62 -1.77 8.85
C ILE A 63 -8.14 -3.16 9.23
N THR A 64 -8.97 -3.96 9.94
CA THR A 64 -8.55 -5.28 10.42
C THR A 64 -8.73 -6.39 9.37
N GLU A 65 -9.39 -6.12 8.26
CA GLU A 65 -9.57 -7.02 7.13
C GLU A 65 -9.21 -6.29 5.81
N ASP A 66 -9.96 -6.53 4.74
CA ASP A 66 -9.64 -6.07 3.41
C ASP A 66 -10.08 -4.61 3.15
N ILE A 67 -9.42 -3.99 2.19
CA ILE A 67 -9.93 -2.80 1.52
C ILE A 67 -10.30 -3.17 0.07
N VAL A 68 -11.52 -2.83 -0.34
CA VAL A 68 -12.01 -3.03 -1.71
C VAL A 68 -12.44 -1.69 -2.27
N ASN A 69 -11.69 -1.18 -3.22
CA ASN A 69 -11.97 0.10 -3.88
C ASN A 69 -12.59 -0.13 -5.26
N ASN A 70 -13.89 0.03 -5.36
CA ASN A 70 -14.65 -0.02 -6.64
C ASN A 70 -15.02 1.37 -7.17
N ALA A 71 -14.62 2.45 -6.49
CA ALA A 71 -14.93 3.84 -6.85
C ALA A 71 -13.72 4.77 -6.62
N ASN A 72 -13.91 5.96 -6.08
CA ASN A 72 -12.83 6.90 -5.83
C ASN A 72 -12.29 6.75 -4.40
N LEU A 73 -11.01 6.40 -4.26
CA LEU A 73 -10.29 6.41 -3.00
C LEU A 73 -9.17 7.46 -3.07
N ASN A 74 -9.18 8.42 -2.16
CA ASN A 74 -8.13 9.39 -1.98
C ASN A 74 -7.39 9.08 -0.66
N GLY A 75 -6.13 8.72 -0.75
CA GLY A 75 -5.31 8.23 0.35
C GLY A 75 -4.13 9.15 0.67
N SER A 76 -4.36 10.45 0.76
CA SER A 76 -3.29 11.40 1.13
C SER A 76 -2.77 11.19 2.55
N GLY A 77 -3.60 10.65 3.47
CA GLY A 77 -3.20 10.24 4.81
C GLY A 77 -2.66 8.80 4.87
N HIS A 78 -2.80 8.16 6.01
CA HIS A 78 -2.30 6.81 6.28
C HIS A 78 -3.40 5.76 6.21
N ILE A 79 -3.17 4.71 5.43
CA ILE A 79 -4.05 3.54 5.36
C ILE A 79 -3.27 2.34 5.89
N ARG A 80 -3.73 1.77 7.03
CA ARG A 80 -3.15 0.57 7.62
C ARG A 80 -4.14 -0.58 7.53
N LEU A 81 -3.74 -1.71 6.97
CA LEU A 81 -4.63 -2.85 6.84
C LEU A 81 -3.93 -4.17 7.18
N LEU A 82 -4.72 -5.09 7.76
CA LEU A 82 -4.29 -6.45 8.07
C LEU A 82 -4.74 -7.47 7.02
N GLY A 83 -5.74 -7.15 6.21
CA GLY A 83 -6.21 -7.94 5.07
C GLY A 83 -5.61 -7.49 3.74
N ASP A 84 -6.25 -7.82 2.65
CA ASP A 84 -5.79 -7.62 1.30
C ASP A 84 -6.16 -6.23 0.75
N TRP A 85 -5.38 -5.79 -0.23
CA TRP A 85 -5.61 -4.58 -1.00
C TRP A 85 -6.22 -4.93 -2.35
N TYR A 86 -7.48 -4.51 -2.59
CA TYR A 86 -8.15 -4.66 -3.88
C TYR A 86 -8.47 -3.31 -4.49
N ASN A 87 -7.79 -2.98 -5.61
CA ASN A 87 -8.05 -1.75 -6.35
C ASN A 87 -8.72 -2.06 -7.70
N ASN A 88 -10.02 -1.78 -7.78
CA ASN A 88 -10.81 -1.98 -8.99
C ASN A 88 -11.18 -0.67 -9.69
N SER A 89 -10.72 0.48 -9.16
CA SER A 89 -11.07 1.80 -9.71
C SER A 89 -9.98 2.82 -9.38
N ILE A 90 -10.33 4.08 -9.22
CA ILE A 90 -9.38 5.18 -9.04
C ILE A 90 -8.86 5.18 -7.60
N PHE A 91 -7.55 5.03 -7.46
CA PHE A 91 -6.83 5.33 -6.23
C PHE A 91 -5.89 6.52 -6.47
N THR A 92 -6.07 7.59 -5.70
CA THR A 92 -5.19 8.77 -5.71
C THR A 92 -4.41 8.77 -4.41
N SER A 93 -3.13 8.45 -4.46
CA SER A 93 -2.30 8.25 -3.27
C SER A 93 -1.93 9.54 -2.54
N GLY A 94 -1.97 10.70 -3.25
CA GLY A 94 -1.48 11.96 -2.68
C GLY A 94 -0.03 11.83 -2.20
N ALA A 95 0.25 12.24 -0.97
CA ALA A 95 1.54 11.99 -0.28
C ALA A 95 1.44 10.87 0.76
N GLY A 96 0.36 10.10 0.74
CA GLY A 96 -0.01 9.13 1.75
C GLY A 96 0.88 7.88 1.80
N THR A 97 0.71 7.13 2.88
CA THR A 97 1.37 5.85 3.06
C THR A 97 0.35 4.73 3.26
N VAL A 98 0.47 3.68 2.46
CA VAL A 98 -0.24 2.43 2.69
C VAL A 98 0.68 1.47 3.43
N PHE A 99 0.20 0.94 4.56
CA PHE A 99 0.91 -0.05 5.37
C PHE A 99 0.20 -1.40 5.27
N LEU A 100 0.87 -2.39 4.71
CA LEU A 100 0.42 -3.78 4.70
C LEU A 100 0.96 -4.47 5.94
N GLN A 101 0.13 -4.60 6.99
CA GLN A 101 0.56 -5.00 8.35
C GLN A 101 0.06 -6.40 8.76
N GLY A 102 -0.65 -7.09 7.91
CA GLY A 102 -1.13 -8.45 8.17
C GLY A 102 -0.05 -9.51 8.00
N ALA A 103 -0.51 -10.77 7.93
CA ALA A 103 0.36 -11.91 7.64
C ALA A 103 0.62 -12.01 6.12
N ASN A 104 0.08 -12.99 5.43
CA ASN A 104 0.12 -13.01 3.97
C ASN A 104 -0.91 -12.01 3.45
N GLN A 105 -0.53 -11.15 2.51
CA GLN A 105 -1.43 -10.15 1.92
C GLN A 105 -1.25 -10.05 0.42
N LEU A 106 -2.36 -9.76 -0.28
CA LEU A 106 -2.38 -9.54 -1.71
C LEU A 106 -2.45 -8.03 -2.03
N ILE A 107 -1.78 -7.65 -3.10
CA ILE A 107 -2.00 -6.41 -3.83
C ILE A 107 -2.67 -6.80 -5.13
N SER A 108 -3.98 -6.62 -5.21
CA SER A 108 -4.83 -7.18 -6.25
C SER A 108 -5.85 -6.17 -6.78
N GLY A 109 -6.65 -6.59 -7.74
CA GLY A 109 -7.72 -5.81 -8.33
C GLY A 109 -7.71 -5.86 -9.86
N THR A 110 -8.44 -4.94 -10.48
CA THR A 110 -8.54 -4.84 -11.95
C THR A 110 -7.82 -3.62 -12.52
N VAL A 111 -7.37 -2.72 -11.65
CA VAL A 111 -6.65 -1.49 -12.01
C VAL A 111 -5.31 -1.46 -11.27
N GLU A 112 -4.25 -1.15 -11.98
CA GLU A 112 -2.91 -0.96 -11.39
C GLU A 112 -2.97 0.02 -10.22
N THR A 113 -2.19 -0.23 -9.18
CA THR A 113 -2.17 0.64 -8.01
C THR A 113 -0.90 1.47 -8.00
N ASN A 114 -1.08 2.78 -7.96
CA ASN A 114 0.00 3.73 -7.78
C ASN A 114 0.02 4.26 -6.34
N PHE A 115 0.88 3.69 -5.51
CA PHE A 115 1.13 4.16 -4.15
C PHE A 115 2.04 5.38 -4.18
N PHE A 116 1.87 6.32 -3.25
CA PHE A 116 2.96 7.26 -2.99
C PHE A 116 4.03 6.54 -2.15
N ASN A 117 3.73 6.18 -0.90
CA ASN A 117 4.58 5.30 -0.12
C ASN A 117 3.87 3.96 0.13
N LEU A 118 4.63 2.87 0.02
CA LEU A 118 4.19 1.53 0.40
C LEU A 118 5.15 0.97 1.45
N THR A 119 4.62 0.61 2.62
CA THR A 119 5.39 -0.05 3.68
C THR A 119 4.86 -1.45 3.91
N LEU A 120 5.75 -2.43 3.82
CA LEU A 120 5.47 -3.82 4.16
C LEU A 120 5.83 -4.06 5.62
N ASP A 121 4.84 -4.48 6.41
CA ASP A 121 5.00 -4.72 7.85
C ASP A 121 4.25 -6.00 8.26
N GLY A 122 4.28 -6.36 9.55
CA GLY A 122 3.66 -7.58 10.03
C GLY A 122 4.49 -8.81 9.73
N SER A 123 3.95 -9.77 8.96
CA SER A 123 4.62 -11.04 8.67
C SER A 123 4.22 -11.64 7.32
N GLY A 124 4.75 -12.82 6.99
CA GLY A 124 4.39 -13.57 5.80
C GLY A 124 4.84 -12.95 4.49
N LEU A 125 4.19 -13.33 3.40
CA LEU A 125 4.48 -12.84 2.05
C LEU A 125 3.51 -11.71 1.67
N LYS A 126 4.01 -10.72 0.94
CA LYS A 126 3.19 -9.74 0.26
C LYS A 126 3.26 -10.04 -1.23
N THR A 127 2.15 -10.45 -1.83
CA THR A 127 2.11 -10.96 -3.20
C THR A 127 1.32 -10.01 -4.10
N GLN A 128 1.87 -9.72 -5.28
CA GLN A 128 1.18 -8.95 -6.31
C GLN A 128 0.38 -9.85 -7.24
N GLU A 129 -0.84 -9.43 -7.57
CA GLU A 129 -1.69 -9.98 -8.61
C GLU A 129 -2.03 -8.94 -9.69
N ILE A 130 -1.45 -7.75 -9.58
CA ILE A 130 -1.50 -6.66 -10.57
C ILE A 130 -0.14 -5.94 -10.59
N ASN A 131 0.14 -5.14 -11.61
CA ASN A 131 1.25 -4.20 -11.54
C ASN A 131 1.00 -3.14 -10.46
N ALA A 132 2.05 -2.76 -9.77
CA ALA A 132 2.01 -1.71 -8.76
C ALA A 132 3.22 -0.79 -8.85
N PHE A 133 3.05 0.42 -8.33
CA PHE A 133 4.03 1.50 -8.42
C PHE A 133 4.22 2.16 -7.07
N SER A 134 5.38 2.76 -6.85
CA SER A 134 5.59 3.74 -5.77
C SER A 134 6.23 5.01 -6.32
N GLU A 135 5.61 6.16 -6.07
CA GLU A 135 6.14 7.48 -6.42
C GLU A 135 7.05 8.06 -5.33
N GLY A 136 6.93 7.58 -4.11
CA GLY A 136 7.75 7.93 -2.96
C GLY A 136 8.67 6.78 -2.56
N ILE A 137 8.42 6.17 -1.41
CA ILE A 137 9.27 5.12 -0.82
C ILE A 137 8.57 3.77 -0.87
N LEU A 138 9.28 2.75 -1.35
CA LEU A 138 8.98 1.35 -1.10
C LEU A 138 9.81 0.89 0.12
N ASP A 139 9.17 0.70 1.26
CA ASP A 139 9.82 0.19 2.46
C ASP A 139 9.47 -1.29 2.67
N LEU A 140 10.43 -2.14 2.38
CA LEU A 140 10.30 -3.60 2.47
C LEU A 140 10.46 -4.12 3.89
N LYS A 141 10.96 -3.32 4.84
CA LYS A 141 11.32 -3.75 6.19
C LYS A 141 12.15 -5.05 6.16
N HIS A 142 11.58 -6.13 6.65
CA HIS A 142 12.17 -7.48 6.67
C HIS A 142 11.39 -8.48 5.81
N LEU A 143 10.43 -8.02 5.01
CA LEU A 143 9.49 -8.88 4.28
C LEU A 143 9.87 -9.04 2.80
N GLU A 144 9.33 -10.09 2.22
CA GLU A 144 9.39 -10.38 0.80
C GLU A 144 8.17 -9.79 0.09
N LEU A 145 8.41 -9.03 -0.98
CA LEU A 145 7.42 -8.67 -1.97
C LEU A 145 7.55 -9.61 -3.17
N GLN A 146 6.55 -10.45 -3.38
CA GLN A 146 6.51 -11.41 -4.47
C GLN A 146 5.73 -10.84 -5.65
N THR A 147 6.40 -10.58 -6.76
CA THR A 147 5.78 -9.93 -7.93
C THR A 147 5.09 -10.91 -8.88
N GLU A 148 5.36 -12.21 -8.77
CA GLU A 148 4.85 -13.27 -9.64
C GLU A 148 5.13 -12.99 -11.13
N VAL A 149 4.10 -12.80 -11.93
CA VAL A 149 4.18 -12.42 -13.35
C VAL A 149 4.11 -10.90 -13.56
N PHE A 150 3.83 -10.15 -12.50
CA PHE A 150 3.64 -8.70 -12.53
C PHE A 150 4.93 -7.96 -12.20
N SER A 151 4.88 -6.65 -12.28
CA SER A 151 6.04 -5.81 -12.02
C SER A 151 5.75 -4.78 -10.94
N PHE A 152 6.75 -4.53 -10.09
CA PHE A 152 6.72 -3.39 -9.19
C PHE A 152 7.66 -2.31 -9.74
N TYR A 153 7.13 -1.09 -9.88
CA TYR A 153 7.86 0.06 -10.40
C TYR A 153 8.10 1.08 -9.31
N VAL A 154 9.37 1.45 -9.09
CA VAL A 154 9.75 2.55 -8.18
C VAL A 154 10.07 3.77 -9.05
N GLU A 155 9.15 4.75 -9.06
CA GLU A 155 9.25 5.93 -9.92
C GLU A 155 10.10 7.05 -9.31
N ASN A 156 10.28 7.04 -8.01
CA ASN A 156 11.16 7.98 -7.33
C ASN A 156 12.63 7.68 -7.66
N THR A 157 13.32 8.68 -8.19
CA THR A 157 14.72 8.58 -8.67
C THR A 157 15.75 8.68 -7.55
N GLU A 158 15.34 8.96 -6.32
CA GLU A 158 16.24 9.05 -5.19
C GLU A 158 16.87 7.69 -4.83
N LEU A 159 18.11 7.70 -4.36
CA LEU A 159 18.83 6.46 -4.02
C LEU A 159 18.14 5.66 -2.92
N ASN A 160 17.51 6.36 -1.97
CA ASN A 160 16.80 5.78 -0.84
C ASN A 160 15.30 5.53 -1.10
N SER A 161 14.85 5.58 -2.36
CA SER A 161 13.45 5.30 -2.71
C SER A 161 13.04 3.84 -2.44
N ILE A 162 13.99 2.94 -2.24
CA ILE A 162 13.76 1.61 -1.68
C ILE A 162 14.47 1.52 -0.34
N ASP A 163 13.70 1.38 0.73
CA ASP A 163 14.19 1.15 2.08
C ASP A 163 13.94 -0.30 2.52
N ARG A 164 14.80 -0.82 3.38
CA ARG A 164 14.72 -2.19 3.88
C ARG A 164 15.61 -2.41 5.09
N THR A 165 15.22 -3.35 5.95
CA THR A 165 16.12 -3.95 6.96
C THR A 165 16.77 -5.21 6.35
N SER A 166 15.94 -6.20 5.98
CA SER A 166 16.38 -7.44 5.36
C SER A 166 15.44 -7.91 4.22
N GLY A 167 14.34 -7.19 3.98
CA GLY A 167 13.35 -7.49 2.96
C GLY A 167 13.92 -7.43 1.55
N PHE A 168 13.26 -8.05 0.61
CA PHE A 168 13.65 -8.09 -0.80
C PHE A 168 12.43 -8.32 -1.70
N VAL A 169 12.62 -8.11 -2.99
CA VAL A 169 11.62 -8.41 -4.02
C VAL A 169 11.98 -9.73 -4.69
N SER A 170 11.01 -10.63 -4.84
CA SER A 170 11.15 -11.87 -5.62
C SER A 170 10.28 -11.83 -6.86
N SER A 171 10.84 -12.26 -7.99
CA SER A 171 10.21 -12.28 -9.30
C SER A 171 10.34 -13.68 -9.89
N LEU A 172 9.48 -14.59 -9.43
CA LEU A 172 9.65 -16.03 -9.74
C LEU A 172 9.06 -16.44 -11.09
N ASN A 173 8.04 -15.74 -11.57
CA ASN A 173 7.25 -16.15 -12.74
C ASN A 173 7.30 -15.14 -13.92
N GLY A 174 8.37 -14.37 -14.00
CA GLY A 174 8.62 -13.45 -15.12
C GLY A 174 8.29 -11.99 -14.87
N GLY A 175 7.77 -11.66 -13.67
CA GLY A 175 7.68 -10.29 -13.22
C GLY A 175 9.04 -9.69 -12.86
N PHE A 176 9.11 -8.44 -12.48
CA PHE A 176 10.36 -7.78 -12.13
C PHE A 176 10.19 -6.59 -11.18
N LEU A 177 11.29 -6.25 -10.50
CA LEU A 177 11.46 -4.97 -9.84
C LEU A 177 12.09 -4.01 -10.85
N SER A 178 11.40 -2.91 -11.13
CA SER A 178 11.94 -1.79 -11.91
C SER A 178 12.12 -0.58 -11.01
N ARG A 179 13.16 0.21 -11.24
CA ARG A 179 13.29 1.52 -10.60
C ARG A 179 13.86 2.54 -11.57
N ARG A 180 13.36 3.74 -11.47
CA ARG A 180 13.84 4.87 -12.23
C ARG A 180 15.19 5.35 -11.68
N THR A 181 16.09 5.74 -12.57
CA THR A 181 17.44 6.22 -12.20
C THR A 181 17.71 7.53 -12.94
N GLU A 182 18.19 8.53 -12.22
CA GLU A 182 18.57 9.83 -12.79
C GLU A 182 19.95 10.30 -12.30
N GLN A 183 20.46 9.71 -11.23
CA GLN A 183 21.74 10.09 -10.64
C GLN A 183 22.84 9.14 -11.13
N LEU A 184 24.06 9.67 -11.31
CA LEU A 184 25.24 8.88 -11.67
C LEU A 184 25.85 8.18 -10.43
N GLU A 185 24.98 7.64 -9.57
CA GLU A 185 25.32 6.94 -8.35
C GLU A 185 24.84 5.49 -8.39
N THR A 186 25.23 4.70 -7.41
CA THR A 186 24.88 3.28 -7.37
C THR A 186 23.50 3.07 -6.80
N TYR A 187 22.62 2.46 -7.60
CA TYR A 187 21.26 2.07 -7.24
C TYR A 187 21.20 0.61 -6.82
N LEU A 188 20.66 0.35 -5.63
CA LEU A 188 20.42 -1.00 -5.14
C LEU A 188 19.07 -1.53 -5.66
N PHE A 189 19.09 -2.74 -6.22
CA PHE A 189 17.92 -3.57 -6.52
C PHE A 189 17.94 -4.75 -5.54
N PRO A 190 17.19 -4.68 -4.43
CA PRO A 190 17.21 -5.72 -3.39
C PRO A 190 16.36 -6.92 -3.81
N VAL A 191 16.86 -7.73 -4.71
CA VAL A 191 16.17 -8.90 -5.21
C VAL A 191 16.63 -10.18 -4.54
N GLY A 192 15.75 -11.19 -4.51
CA GLY A 192 16.02 -12.46 -3.86
C GLY A 192 14.93 -13.49 -4.12
N SER A 193 14.89 -14.54 -3.33
CA SER A 193 13.84 -15.55 -3.35
C SER A 193 13.84 -16.34 -2.03
N SER A 194 12.66 -16.62 -1.49
CA SER A 194 12.48 -17.58 -0.39
C SER A 194 12.11 -18.97 -0.87
N LEU A 195 11.92 -19.19 -2.19
CA LEU A 195 11.57 -20.50 -2.74
C LEU A 195 12.68 -21.53 -2.46
N GLY A 196 12.34 -22.53 -1.66
CA GLY A 196 13.27 -23.54 -1.18
C GLY A 196 14.20 -22.98 -0.10
N THR A 197 15.37 -22.51 -0.46
CA THR A 197 16.31 -21.88 0.47
C THR A 197 16.33 -20.39 0.27
N LEU A 198 16.19 -19.62 1.33
CA LEU A 198 16.26 -18.16 1.31
C LEU A 198 17.58 -17.69 0.65
N ARG A 199 17.47 -16.88 -0.38
CA ARG A 199 18.59 -16.34 -1.15
C ARG A 199 18.37 -14.86 -1.43
N TYR A 200 19.14 -14.03 -0.76
CA TYR A 200 19.25 -12.62 -1.11
C TYR A 200 20.36 -12.45 -2.17
N ARG A 201 20.01 -11.88 -3.32
CA ARG A 201 20.92 -11.71 -4.48
C ARG A 201 20.73 -10.31 -5.05
N PRO A 202 21.16 -9.27 -4.34
CA PRO A 202 20.99 -7.90 -4.81
C PRO A 202 21.75 -7.66 -6.11
N VAL A 203 21.23 -6.73 -6.88
CA VAL A 203 21.91 -6.16 -8.02
C VAL A 203 22.16 -4.69 -7.73
N GLU A 204 23.37 -4.24 -8.01
CA GLU A 204 23.74 -2.84 -7.98
C GLU A 204 23.99 -2.37 -9.42
N LEU A 205 23.39 -1.23 -9.77
CA LEU A 205 23.53 -0.61 -11.09
C LEU A 205 23.96 0.84 -10.92
N LYS A 206 25.03 1.19 -11.61
CA LYS A 206 25.48 2.59 -11.70
C LYS A 206 25.32 3.05 -13.14
N PRO A 207 24.40 4.01 -13.44
CA PRO A 207 24.32 4.63 -14.74
C PRO A 207 25.64 5.33 -15.11
N THR A 208 25.98 5.33 -16.39
CA THR A 208 27.19 6.00 -16.91
C THR A 208 26.87 7.31 -17.59
N ASP A 209 25.58 7.54 -17.89
CA ASP A 209 24.99 8.72 -18.49
C ASP A 209 23.57 8.93 -17.91
N ALA A 210 23.12 10.16 -17.82
CA ALA A 210 21.82 10.57 -17.28
C ALA A 210 20.89 11.08 -18.38
#